data_b661f7cde7d560025e8a9473bcbbef8e
#
_entry.id   b661f7cde7d560025e8a9473bcbbef8e
#
_cell.length_a   1.000
_cell.length_b   1.000
_cell.length_c   1.000
_cell.angle_alpha   90.00
_cell.angle_beta   90.00
_cell.angle_gamma   90.00
#
_symmetry.space_group_name_H-M   'P 1'
#
loop_
_entity.id
_entity.type
_entity.pdbx_description
1 polymer ?
#
loop_
_entity_poly.entity_id
_entity_poly.type
_entity_poly.pdbx_seq_one_letter_code
_entity_poly.pdbx_strand_id
1 'polypeptide(L)'
;MSFKKNNYLIIKNAVPKIIAEYSYHYLLLKREVYKNCNYLQHFGTFEDKMVPNTYSHYSDILMETLLLELLNLMKKKTKLKLIPTYSYCRIYKKGDTLIRHKDRDSCEIS
;
A
#
# COMPACT_ATOMS: atom_id res chain seq x y z
N MET A 1 -19.06 -13.59 -3.83
CA MET A 1 -18.39 -13.56 -2.52
C MET A 1 -18.81 -12.31 -1.77
N SER A 2 -19.16 -12.44 -0.51
CA SER A 2 -19.58 -11.32 0.33
C SER A 2 -18.52 -11.02 1.38
N PHE A 3 -18.14 -9.75 1.51
CA PHE A 3 -17.23 -9.33 2.56
C PHE A 3 -17.79 -9.57 3.96
N LYS A 4 -19.07 -9.23 4.17
CA LYS A 4 -19.73 -9.41 5.48
C LYS A 4 -19.76 -10.87 5.94
N LYS A 5 -19.86 -11.80 4.99
CA LYS A 5 -19.90 -13.24 5.29
C LYS A 5 -18.51 -13.82 5.52
N ASN A 6 -17.51 -13.40 4.73
CA ASN A 6 -16.20 -14.04 4.68
C ASN A 6 -15.11 -13.27 5.40
N ASN A 7 -15.34 -12.01 5.76
CA ASN A 7 -14.35 -11.07 6.32
C ASN A 7 -13.17 -10.78 5.38
N TYR A 8 -13.31 -11.09 4.10
CA TYR A 8 -12.38 -10.69 3.06
C TYR A 8 -13.09 -10.66 1.72
N LEU A 9 -12.48 -10.01 0.75
CA LEU A 9 -13.00 -9.91 -0.60
C LEU A 9 -11.84 -9.79 -1.59
N ILE A 10 -11.96 -10.50 -2.71
CA ILE A 10 -11.01 -10.38 -3.82
C ILE A 10 -11.71 -9.69 -4.97
N ILE A 11 -11.21 -8.55 -5.39
CA ILE A 11 -11.76 -7.78 -6.50
C ILE A 11 -10.75 -7.84 -7.65
N LYS A 12 -11.08 -8.60 -8.69
CA LYS A 12 -10.22 -8.73 -9.87
C LYS A 12 -10.24 -7.43 -10.67
N ASN A 13 -9.07 -7.04 -11.18
CA ASN A 13 -8.91 -5.87 -12.06
C ASN A 13 -9.41 -4.57 -11.44
N ALA A 14 -9.35 -4.44 -10.11
CA ALA A 14 -9.72 -3.21 -9.41
C ALA A 14 -8.84 -2.02 -9.84
N VAL A 15 -7.57 -2.30 -10.11
CA VAL A 15 -6.61 -1.33 -10.66
C VAL A 15 -6.31 -1.74 -12.09
N PRO A 16 -6.49 -0.85 -13.08
CA PRO A 16 -6.12 -1.15 -14.47
C PRO A 16 -4.65 -1.56 -14.58
N LYS A 17 -4.35 -2.49 -15.48
CA LYS A 17 -3.01 -3.05 -15.64
C LYS A 17 -1.94 -1.96 -15.83
N ILE A 18 -2.22 -0.96 -16.68
CA ILE A 18 -1.27 0.12 -16.95
C ILE A 18 -0.99 0.95 -15.69
N ILE A 19 -2.00 1.17 -14.85
CA ILE A 19 -1.80 1.91 -13.59
C ILE A 19 -0.98 1.08 -12.60
N ALA A 20 -1.22 -0.22 -12.52
CA ALA A 20 -0.46 -1.11 -11.67
C ALA A 20 1.01 -1.18 -12.10
N GLU A 21 1.29 -1.32 -13.40
CA GLU A 21 2.64 -1.34 -13.94
C GLU A 21 3.35 0.01 -13.74
N TYR A 22 2.65 1.11 -14.00
CA TYR A 22 3.19 2.45 -13.78
C TYR A 22 3.55 2.66 -12.30
N SER A 23 2.68 2.26 -11.40
CA SER A 23 2.91 2.38 -9.96
C SER A 23 4.12 1.56 -9.52
N TYR A 24 4.28 0.37 -10.06
CA TYR A 24 5.44 -0.48 -9.78
C TYR A 24 6.74 0.20 -10.24
N HIS A 25 6.80 0.68 -11.47
CA HIS A 25 7.98 1.37 -11.99
C HIS A 25 8.26 2.66 -11.23
N TYR A 26 7.22 3.39 -10.85
CA TYR A 26 7.34 4.57 -10.00
C TYR A 26 8.03 4.24 -8.67
N LEU A 27 7.61 3.17 -8.00
CA LEU A 27 8.20 2.77 -6.72
C LEU A 27 9.63 2.30 -6.86
N LEU A 28 9.96 1.58 -7.94
CA LEU A 28 11.33 1.14 -8.20
C LEU A 28 12.26 2.35 -8.41
N LEU A 29 11.83 3.31 -9.22
CA LEU A 29 12.62 4.52 -9.47
C LEU A 29 12.76 5.35 -8.19
N LYS A 30 11.68 5.49 -7.44
CA LYS A 30 11.68 6.23 -6.18
C LYS A 30 12.66 5.63 -5.16
N ARG A 31 12.71 4.32 -5.06
CA ARG A 31 13.69 3.62 -4.22
C ARG A 31 15.13 3.98 -4.63
N GLU A 32 15.41 3.98 -5.94
CA GLU A 32 16.75 4.31 -6.43
C GLU A 32 17.10 5.78 -6.16
N VAL A 33 16.16 6.69 -6.37
CA VAL A 33 16.35 8.11 -6.04
C VAL A 33 16.62 8.28 -4.54
N TYR A 34 15.86 7.61 -3.69
CA TYR A 34 16.05 7.66 -2.24
C TYR A 34 17.46 7.18 -1.82
N LYS A 35 17.94 6.08 -2.41
CA LYS A 35 19.28 5.56 -2.11
C LYS A 35 20.40 6.54 -2.45
N ASN A 36 20.19 7.38 -3.45
CA ASN A 36 21.24 8.25 -3.99
C ASN A 36 21.12 9.71 -3.56
N CYS A 37 20.08 10.06 -2.78
CA CYS A 37 19.80 11.45 -2.38
C CYS A 37 19.54 11.54 -0.88
N ASN A 38 20.57 11.82 -0.09
CA ASN A 38 20.49 11.82 1.37
C ASN A 38 19.56 12.88 1.97
N TYR A 39 19.19 13.92 1.21
CA TYR A 39 18.34 15.00 1.70
C TYR A 39 16.83 14.73 1.51
N LEU A 40 16.44 13.61 0.91
CA LEU A 40 15.05 13.27 0.67
C LEU A 40 14.45 12.45 1.82
N GLN A 41 14.47 13.02 3.02
CA GLN A 41 14.05 12.32 4.24
C GLN A 41 12.62 11.81 4.23
N HIS A 42 11.73 12.44 3.45
CA HIS A 42 10.31 12.08 3.39
C HIS A 42 9.97 11.20 2.18
N PHE A 43 10.97 10.60 1.54
CA PHE A 43 10.81 9.76 0.35
C PHE A 43 10.65 8.27 0.67
N GLY A 44 10.58 7.91 1.94
CA GLY A 44 10.49 6.53 2.37
C GLY A 44 11.56 6.17 3.39
N THR A 45 11.73 4.87 3.62
CA THR A 45 12.72 4.37 4.58
C THR A 45 13.16 2.96 4.25
N PHE A 46 14.37 2.60 4.69
CA PHE A 46 14.84 1.21 4.76
C PHE A 46 14.83 0.67 6.20
N GLU A 47 14.30 1.44 7.14
CA GLU A 47 14.42 1.17 8.58
C GLU A 47 13.16 0.62 9.23
N ASP A 48 12.18 0.18 8.44
CA ASP A 48 11.00 -0.47 9.00
C ASP A 48 11.37 -1.86 9.53
N LYS A 49 11.28 -2.02 10.83
CA LYS A 49 11.70 -3.25 11.52
C LYS A 49 10.80 -4.45 11.22
N MET A 50 9.60 -4.23 10.70
CA MET A 50 8.68 -5.31 10.36
C MET A 50 9.23 -6.18 9.22
N VAL A 51 9.95 -5.59 8.28
CA VAL A 51 10.68 -6.31 7.23
C VAL A 51 12.01 -5.58 7.03
N PRO A 52 13.09 -6.00 7.71
CA PRO A 52 14.37 -5.31 7.67
C PRO A 52 14.95 -5.17 6.26
N ASN A 53 15.61 -4.06 5.99
CA ASN A 53 16.32 -3.78 4.73
C ASN A 53 15.41 -3.76 3.50
N THR A 54 14.13 -3.47 3.67
CA THR A 54 13.19 -3.24 2.56
C THR A 54 12.79 -1.79 2.47
N TYR A 55 12.66 -1.30 1.24
CA TYR A 55 12.15 0.04 1.00
C TYR A 55 10.65 0.07 1.25
N SER A 56 10.21 1.03 2.07
CA SER A 56 8.78 1.26 2.35
C SER A 56 8.49 2.74 2.48
N HIS A 57 7.24 3.12 2.28
CA HIS A 57 6.82 4.50 2.43
C HIS A 57 5.38 4.59 2.94
N TYR A 58 5.22 5.30 4.06
CA TYR A 58 3.93 5.67 4.62
C TYR A 58 3.42 6.94 3.92
N SER A 59 2.18 6.92 3.45
CA SER A 59 1.52 8.07 2.82
C SER A 59 2.25 8.61 1.59
N ASP A 60 2.78 7.73 0.75
CA ASP A 60 3.25 8.11 -0.56
C ASP A 60 2.11 8.73 -1.38
N ILE A 61 2.35 9.85 -2.05
CA ILE A 61 1.29 10.60 -2.74
C ILE A 61 0.59 9.76 -3.82
N LEU A 62 1.32 8.93 -4.58
CA LEU A 62 0.69 8.06 -5.56
C LEU A 62 -0.21 7.02 -4.87
N MET A 63 0.22 6.44 -3.77
CA MET A 63 -0.56 5.46 -3.02
C MET A 63 -1.76 6.11 -2.33
N GLU A 64 -1.62 7.34 -1.81
CA GLU A 64 -2.75 8.11 -1.27
C GLU A 64 -3.77 8.42 -2.36
N THR A 65 -3.31 8.70 -3.57
CA THR A 65 -4.19 8.91 -4.73
C THR A 65 -4.98 7.64 -5.04
N LEU A 66 -4.32 6.48 -5.08
CA LEU A 66 -4.99 5.20 -5.28
C LEU A 66 -6.00 4.90 -4.16
N LEU A 67 -5.67 5.20 -2.92
CA LEU A 67 -6.57 5.05 -1.79
C LEU A 67 -7.88 5.81 -2.02
N LEU A 68 -7.79 7.07 -2.44
CA LEU A 68 -8.96 7.90 -2.71
C LEU A 68 -9.72 7.43 -3.95
N GLU A 69 -9.02 7.08 -5.02
CA GLU A 69 -9.64 6.62 -6.26
C GLU A 69 -10.40 5.29 -6.08
N LEU A 70 -9.90 4.40 -5.23
CA LEU A 70 -10.50 3.10 -4.99
C LEU A 70 -11.61 3.12 -3.92
N LEU A 71 -11.77 4.21 -3.20
CA LEU A 71 -12.69 4.28 -2.06
C LEU A 71 -14.15 3.92 -2.44
N ASN A 72 -14.66 4.51 -3.51
CA ASN A 72 -16.04 4.26 -3.93
C ASN A 72 -16.26 2.80 -4.34
N LEU A 73 -15.29 2.22 -5.04
CA LEU A 73 -15.32 0.79 -5.40
C LEU A 73 -15.33 -0.08 -4.14
N MET A 74 -14.50 0.23 -3.16
CA MET A 74 -14.44 -0.52 -1.90
C MET A 74 -15.75 -0.43 -1.13
N LYS A 75 -16.34 0.75 -1.01
CA LYS A 75 -17.65 0.94 -0.39
C LYS A 75 -18.72 0.10 -1.08
N LYS A 76 -18.74 0.12 -2.40
CA LYS A 76 -19.72 -0.62 -3.20
C LYS A 76 -19.57 -2.13 -3.01
N LYS A 77 -18.35 -2.64 -3.05
CA LYS A 77 -18.07 -4.07 -2.99
C LYS A 77 -18.19 -4.65 -1.58
N THR A 78 -17.78 -3.91 -0.57
CA THR A 78 -17.87 -4.34 0.83
C THR A 78 -19.22 -4.06 1.46
N LYS A 79 -19.96 -3.08 0.92
CA LYS A 79 -21.22 -2.56 1.46
C LYS A 79 -21.02 -1.91 2.85
N LEU A 80 -19.81 -1.43 3.12
CA LEU A 80 -19.46 -0.75 4.35
C LEU A 80 -19.35 0.76 4.13
N LYS A 81 -19.60 1.51 5.20
CA LYS A 81 -19.36 2.96 5.22
C LYS A 81 -17.89 3.20 5.58
N LEU A 82 -17.04 3.21 4.56
CA LEU A 82 -15.60 3.36 4.74
C LEU A 82 -15.17 4.81 4.62
N ILE A 83 -14.16 5.17 5.40
CA ILE A 83 -13.42 6.43 5.25
C ILE A 83 -11.95 6.10 5.00
N PRO A 84 -11.25 6.87 4.15
CA PRO A 84 -9.82 6.64 3.93
C PRO A 84 -9.03 7.11 5.14
N THR A 85 -8.02 6.36 5.55
CA THR A 85 -7.16 6.73 6.68
C THR A 85 -5.73 6.96 6.23
N TYR A 86 -5.08 5.96 5.66
CA TYR A 86 -3.70 6.10 5.18
C TYR A 86 -3.36 4.99 4.20
N SER A 87 -2.29 5.19 3.46
CA SER A 87 -1.69 4.17 2.60
C SER A 87 -0.30 3.79 3.10
N TYR A 88 0.14 2.61 2.76
CA TYR A 88 1.48 2.14 3.04
C TYR A 88 1.93 1.23 1.90
N CYS A 89 3.16 1.40 1.44
CA CYS A 89 3.71 0.57 0.38
C CYS A 89 5.08 0.02 0.77
N ARG A 90 5.43 -1.13 0.23
CA ARG A 90 6.69 -1.80 0.48
C ARG A 90 7.13 -2.57 -0.76
N ILE A 91 8.43 -2.57 -1.03
CA ILE A 91 9.00 -3.39 -2.08
C ILE A 91 9.68 -4.59 -1.42
N TYR A 92 9.06 -5.75 -1.52
CA TYR A 92 9.63 -6.99 -1.00
C TYR A 92 10.73 -7.52 -1.92
N LYS A 93 11.77 -8.09 -1.32
CA LYS A 93 12.81 -8.84 -2.02
C LYS A 93 12.60 -10.32 -1.77
N LYS A 94 13.21 -11.16 -2.59
CA LYS A 94 13.19 -12.61 -2.36
C LYS A 94 13.69 -12.92 -0.95
N GLY A 95 12.94 -13.72 -0.23
CA GLY A 95 13.26 -14.10 1.15
C GLY A 95 12.71 -13.18 2.22
N ASP A 96 12.17 -12.00 1.86
CA ASP A 96 11.54 -11.12 2.84
C ASP A 96 10.27 -11.74 3.40
N THR A 97 10.08 -11.60 4.70
CA THR A 97 8.90 -12.12 5.41
C THR A 97 8.30 -11.03 6.27
N LEU A 98 7.02 -10.78 6.10
CA LEU A 98 6.28 -9.90 6.98
C LEU A 98 5.83 -10.68 8.22
N ILE A 99 6.24 -10.22 9.40
CA ILE A 99 5.87 -10.83 10.66
C ILE A 99 4.35 -10.66 10.87
N ARG A 100 3.71 -11.72 11.38
CA ARG A 100 2.29 -11.65 11.73
C ARG A 100 2.06 -10.54 12.76
N HIS A 101 1.14 -9.65 12.47
CA HIS A 101 0.87 -8.47 13.27
C HIS A 101 -0.57 -8.00 13.09
N LYS A 102 -0.97 -7.02 13.88
CA LYS A 102 -2.18 -6.23 13.65
C LYS A 102 -1.77 -4.84 13.17
N ASP A 103 -2.53 -4.31 12.24
CA ASP A 103 -2.37 -2.92 11.83
C ASP A 103 -2.83 -1.99 12.97
N ARG A 104 -2.49 -0.70 12.88
CA ARG A 104 -2.93 0.29 13.87
C ARG A 104 -4.45 0.42 13.87
N ASP A 105 -5.02 0.90 14.97
CA ASP A 105 -6.47 0.97 15.17
C ASP A 105 -7.19 1.81 14.09
N SER A 106 -6.52 2.82 13.52
CA SER A 106 -7.07 3.62 12.43
C SER A 106 -7.24 2.84 11.11
N CYS A 107 -6.66 1.64 11.00
CA CYS A 107 -6.82 0.75 9.84
C CYS A 107 -7.68 -0.45 10.23
N GLU A 108 -8.99 -0.25 10.26
CA GLU A 108 -9.92 -1.34 10.58
C GLU A 108 -10.06 -2.32 9.42
N ILE A 109 -10.03 -1.80 8.20
CA ILE A 109 -10.13 -2.59 6.95
C ILE A 109 -8.91 -2.28 6.09
N SER A 110 -8.18 -3.31 5.73
CA SER A 110 -6.99 -3.20 4.86
C SER A 110 -7.15 -4.02 3.59
#